data_edee6196e9533deebacd38f55ac244e2
#
_entry.id   edee6196e9533deebacd38f55ac244e2
#
_cell.length_a   1.000
_cell.length_b   1.000
_cell.length_c   1.000
_cell.angle_alpha   90.00
_cell.angle_beta   90.00
_cell.angle_gamma   90.00
#
_symmetry.space_group_name_H-M   'P 1'
#
loop_
_entity.id
_entity.type
_entity.pdbx_description
1 polymer ?
#
loop_
_entity_poly.entity_id
_entity_poly.type
_entity_poly.pdbx_seq_one_letter_code
_entity_poly.pdbx_strand_id
1 'polypeptide(L)'
;SISGAMFGNEQTIKLGQDVSLPPGLVRNPNFDYVAMGHIHRFQDLNSGGQPPVVYPGSIERVDFGEVREEKGFVIAEVSKGETHYTWRKLAIRPFLDLTVMLEKDDPVREKLLAALPEEEAMRDAIVRLNIFYSSDMEAQIDEGALREKAHLAFDFRTSRHPRSDIRARLGESSETERKTPEELLRMYWTNLHEDPQEQEALIELAQQILSSEADEAEN
;
A
#
# COMPACT_ATOMS: atom_id res chain seq x y z
N SER A 1 4.17 -20.24 4.54
CA SER A 1 3.67 -20.10 3.15
C SER A 1 4.15 -21.26 2.26
N ILE A 2 3.63 -21.36 1.05
CA ILE A 2 4.06 -22.32 0.03
C ILE A 2 4.67 -21.53 -1.13
N SER A 3 5.76 -22.02 -1.71
CA SER A 3 6.37 -21.43 -2.90
C SER A 3 5.35 -21.38 -4.06
N GLY A 4 5.12 -20.20 -4.63
CA GLY A 4 4.14 -19.96 -5.69
C GLY A 4 2.77 -19.47 -5.22
N ALA A 5 2.53 -19.35 -3.91
CA ALA A 5 1.35 -18.68 -3.40
C ALA A 5 1.43 -17.18 -3.69
N MET A 6 0.32 -16.61 -4.15
CA MET A 6 0.21 -15.15 -4.37
C MET A 6 -0.16 -14.47 -3.06
N PHE A 7 0.74 -13.63 -2.59
CA PHE A 7 0.49 -12.76 -1.45
C PHE A 7 -0.27 -11.50 -1.90
N GLY A 8 -1.09 -10.95 -1.03
CA GLY A 8 -1.60 -9.59 -1.12
C GLY A 8 -0.59 -8.60 -0.53
N ASN A 9 -1.08 -7.64 0.22
CA ASN A 9 -0.23 -6.65 0.93
C ASN A 9 0.57 -7.26 2.10
N GLU A 10 0.30 -8.51 2.50
CA GLU A 10 1.02 -9.22 3.56
C GLU A 10 2.53 -9.34 3.27
N GLN A 11 2.94 -9.25 2.01
CA GLN A 11 4.37 -9.23 1.63
C GLN A 11 5.15 -8.06 2.23
N THR A 12 4.47 -6.95 2.56
CA THR A 12 5.09 -5.75 3.11
C THR A 12 5.42 -5.89 4.60
N ILE A 13 4.82 -6.87 5.28
CA ILE A 13 5.04 -7.12 6.71
C ILE A 13 5.86 -8.41 6.87
N LYS A 14 7.10 -8.40 6.42
CA LYS A 14 8.05 -9.47 6.76
C LYS A 14 8.53 -9.28 8.20
N LEU A 15 7.68 -9.61 9.16
CA LEU A 15 8.06 -9.80 10.55
C LEU A 15 8.50 -11.26 10.74
N GLY A 16 9.78 -11.52 10.52
CA GLY A 16 10.39 -12.85 10.75
C GLY A 16 10.61 -13.68 9.49
N GLN A 17 11.29 -14.81 9.66
CA GLN A 17 11.53 -15.79 8.60
C GLN A 17 10.25 -16.59 8.38
N ASP A 18 9.54 -16.31 7.32
CA ASP A 18 8.39 -17.11 6.89
C ASP A 18 8.87 -18.53 6.51
N VAL A 19 8.37 -19.53 7.19
CA VAL A 19 8.67 -20.93 6.86
C VAL A 19 7.98 -21.26 5.55
N SER A 20 8.77 -21.49 4.50
CA SER A 20 8.27 -21.92 3.20
C SER A 20 8.20 -23.43 3.13
N LEU A 21 7.01 -23.97 2.89
CA LEU A 21 6.80 -25.40 2.68
C LEU A 21 7.06 -25.77 1.21
N PRO A 22 7.80 -26.85 0.95
CA PRO A 22 7.97 -27.34 -0.41
C PRO A 22 6.63 -27.78 -1.02
N PRO A 23 6.35 -27.42 -2.29
CA PRO A 23 5.08 -27.78 -2.95
C PRO A 23 4.82 -29.31 -2.95
N GLY A 24 5.85 -30.14 -3.09
CA GLY A 24 5.74 -31.60 -3.06
C GLY A 24 5.27 -32.17 -1.72
N LEU A 25 5.50 -31.44 -0.61
CA LEU A 25 5.01 -31.87 0.70
C LEU A 25 3.49 -31.76 0.78
N VAL A 26 2.95 -30.63 0.35
CA VAL A 26 1.51 -30.34 0.45
C VAL A 26 0.67 -30.99 -0.65
N ARG A 27 1.28 -31.32 -1.80
CA ARG A 27 0.62 -32.06 -2.89
C ARG A 27 0.82 -33.59 -2.76
N ASN A 28 1.18 -34.06 -1.57
CA ASN A 28 1.38 -35.49 -1.34
C ASN A 28 0.03 -36.22 -1.47
N PRO A 29 -0.07 -37.28 -2.31
CA PRO A 29 -1.32 -38.04 -2.53
C PRO A 29 -1.83 -38.82 -1.32
N ASN A 30 -1.06 -38.86 -0.23
CA ASN A 30 -1.52 -39.43 1.04
C ASN A 30 -2.42 -38.50 1.83
N PHE A 31 -2.51 -37.23 1.44
CA PHE A 31 -3.49 -36.30 2.01
C PHE A 31 -4.78 -36.33 1.19
N ASP A 32 -5.89 -36.12 1.84
CA ASP A 32 -7.20 -35.99 1.19
C ASP A 32 -7.59 -34.50 1.03
N TYR A 33 -7.05 -33.60 1.90
CA TYR A 33 -7.24 -32.16 1.85
C TYR A 33 -6.12 -31.44 2.61
N VAL A 34 -5.66 -30.29 2.09
CA VAL A 34 -4.68 -29.45 2.76
C VAL A 34 -5.27 -28.06 2.99
N ALA A 35 -5.67 -27.79 4.23
CA ALA A 35 -6.15 -26.48 4.65
C ALA A 35 -4.98 -25.58 5.01
N MET A 36 -4.85 -24.48 4.30
CA MET A 36 -3.82 -23.47 4.52
C MET A 36 -4.41 -22.22 5.16
N GLY A 37 -3.56 -21.45 5.82
CA GLY A 37 -3.94 -20.17 6.44
C GLY A 37 -2.91 -19.08 6.17
N HIS A 38 -2.99 -17.95 6.89
CA HIS A 38 -2.06 -16.81 6.83
C HIS A 38 -2.24 -15.91 5.60
N ILE A 39 -2.43 -16.44 4.39
CA ILE A 39 -2.64 -15.63 3.18
C ILE A 39 -4.09 -15.20 3.10
N HIS A 40 -4.32 -13.89 2.94
CA HIS A 40 -5.65 -13.29 2.96
C HIS A 40 -6.42 -13.45 1.65
N ARG A 41 -5.75 -13.83 0.57
CA ARG A 41 -6.36 -14.05 -0.73
C ARG A 41 -6.75 -15.51 -0.92
N PHE A 42 -8.02 -15.75 -1.31
CA PHE A 42 -8.46 -17.10 -1.69
C PHE A 42 -7.65 -17.63 -2.88
N GLN A 43 -7.12 -18.85 -2.76
CA GLN A 43 -6.45 -19.56 -3.84
C GLN A 43 -6.37 -21.07 -3.57
N ASP A 44 -6.41 -21.86 -4.64
CA ASP A 44 -6.07 -23.28 -4.62
C ASP A 44 -4.78 -23.51 -5.41
N LEU A 45 -3.73 -23.98 -4.73
CA LEU A 45 -2.42 -24.22 -5.34
C LEU A 45 -2.31 -25.57 -6.05
N ASN A 46 -3.37 -26.38 -6.03
CA ASN A 46 -3.46 -27.65 -6.75
C ASN A 46 -4.76 -27.75 -7.56
N SER A 47 -5.18 -26.62 -8.15
CA SER A 47 -6.44 -26.47 -8.84
C SER A 47 -6.69 -27.59 -9.86
N GLY A 48 -7.82 -28.29 -9.69
CA GLY A 48 -8.16 -29.46 -10.51
C GLY A 48 -7.42 -30.75 -10.15
N GLY A 49 -6.49 -30.73 -9.18
CA GLY A 49 -5.76 -31.91 -8.67
C GLY A 49 -6.25 -32.37 -7.30
N GLN A 50 -5.82 -33.57 -6.91
CA GLN A 50 -6.02 -34.11 -5.57
C GLN A 50 -4.65 -34.31 -4.88
N PRO A 51 -4.52 -33.99 -3.58
CA PRO A 51 -5.53 -33.29 -2.76
C PRO A 51 -5.66 -31.79 -3.15
N PRO A 52 -6.80 -31.16 -2.93
CA PRO A 52 -6.90 -29.70 -2.98
C PRO A 52 -5.99 -29.07 -1.92
N VAL A 53 -5.28 -27.97 -2.30
CA VAL A 53 -4.38 -27.22 -1.39
C VAL A 53 -4.89 -25.79 -1.31
N VAL A 54 -5.71 -25.50 -0.32
CA VAL A 54 -6.58 -24.34 -0.32
C VAL A 54 -6.23 -23.34 0.77
N TYR A 55 -5.98 -22.09 0.36
CA TYR A 55 -6.05 -20.89 1.21
C TYR A 55 -7.47 -20.32 1.11
N PRO A 56 -8.27 -20.34 2.17
CA PRO A 56 -9.64 -19.81 2.12
C PRO A 56 -9.70 -18.30 1.99
N GLY A 57 -8.58 -17.63 2.27
CA GLY A 57 -8.52 -16.19 2.42
C GLY A 57 -8.93 -15.74 3.82
N SER A 58 -9.03 -14.42 4.02
CA SER A 58 -9.59 -13.82 5.23
C SER A 58 -11.12 -13.64 5.11
N ILE A 59 -11.80 -13.61 6.24
CA ILE A 59 -13.26 -13.39 6.30
C ILE A 59 -13.64 -11.91 6.17
N GLU A 60 -12.66 -11.02 6.30
CA GLU A 60 -12.83 -9.57 6.17
C GLU A 60 -11.54 -8.97 5.58
N ARG A 61 -11.63 -7.75 5.04
CA ARG A 61 -10.46 -6.96 4.63
C ARG A 61 -9.73 -6.44 5.85
N VAL A 62 -8.41 -6.51 5.86
CA VAL A 62 -7.58 -6.02 6.97
C VAL A 62 -6.91 -4.68 6.64
N ASP A 63 -6.75 -4.36 5.36
CA ASP A 63 -6.17 -3.10 4.92
C ASP A 63 -6.73 -2.63 3.56
N PHE A 64 -6.32 -1.40 3.15
CA PHE A 64 -6.76 -0.80 1.90
C PHE A 64 -6.13 -1.42 0.63
N GLY A 65 -5.10 -2.23 0.75
CA GLY A 65 -4.57 -2.99 -0.38
C GLY A 65 -5.52 -4.09 -0.85
N GLU A 66 -6.43 -4.51 0.01
CA GLU A 66 -7.42 -5.55 -0.26
C GLU A 66 -8.77 -5.01 -0.75
N VAL A 67 -8.89 -3.71 -1.05
CA VAL A 67 -10.15 -3.06 -1.48
C VAL A 67 -10.88 -3.82 -2.59
N ARG A 68 -10.12 -4.42 -3.51
CA ARG A 68 -10.67 -5.15 -4.68
C ARG A 68 -10.86 -6.63 -4.43
N GLU A 69 -10.46 -7.13 -3.26
CA GLU A 69 -10.56 -8.55 -2.95
C GLU A 69 -11.93 -8.92 -2.41
N GLU A 70 -12.43 -10.04 -2.87
CA GLU A 70 -13.59 -10.70 -2.27
C GLU A 70 -13.14 -11.54 -1.08
N LYS A 71 -13.96 -11.61 -0.05
CA LYS A 71 -13.67 -12.33 1.18
C LYS A 71 -14.71 -13.42 1.40
N GLY A 72 -14.27 -14.51 2.03
CA GLY A 72 -15.13 -15.67 2.18
C GLY A 72 -14.48 -16.77 3.01
N PHE A 73 -15.13 -17.93 2.96
CA PHE A 73 -14.65 -19.15 3.62
C PHE A 73 -14.90 -20.38 2.75
N VAL A 74 -14.26 -21.47 3.09
CA VAL A 74 -14.36 -22.74 2.38
C VAL A 74 -15.17 -23.72 3.20
N ILE A 75 -16.09 -24.43 2.53
CA ILE A 75 -16.72 -25.66 3.02
C ILE A 75 -16.11 -26.80 2.19
N ALA A 76 -15.49 -27.77 2.86
CA ALA A 76 -14.90 -28.93 2.23
C ALA A 76 -15.59 -30.21 2.69
N GLU A 77 -15.95 -31.07 1.73
CA GLU A 77 -16.45 -32.43 1.93
C GLU A 77 -15.29 -33.38 1.60
N VAL A 78 -14.73 -33.96 2.65
CA VAL A 78 -13.50 -34.75 2.56
C VAL A 78 -13.85 -36.24 2.59
N SER A 79 -13.45 -36.97 1.56
CA SER A 79 -13.52 -38.42 1.48
C SER A 79 -12.16 -38.98 1.13
N LYS A 80 -11.94 -40.27 1.35
CA LYS A 80 -10.67 -40.92 1.04
C LYS A 80 -10.40 -40.90 -0.47
N GLY A 81 -9.34 -40.20 -0.87
CA GLY A 81 -8.93 -40.06 -2.25
C GLY A 81 -9.72 -39.03 -3.08
N GLU A 82 -10.78 -38.44 -2.53
CA GLU A 82 -11.60 -37.46 -3.24
C GLU A 82 -12.11 -36.40 -2.26
N THR A 83 -11.88 -35.13 -2.60
CA THR A 83 -12.37 -33.99 -1.83
C THR A 83 -12.99 -32.96 -2.75
N HIS A 84 -14.21 -32.58 -2.41
CA HIS A 84 -14.89 -31.43 -3.02
C HIS A 84 -14.91 -30.26 -2.06
N TYR A 85 -14.68 -29.04 -2.57
CA TYR A 85 -14.82 -27.84 -1.77
C TYR A 85 -15.60 -26.76 -2.50
N THR A 86 -16.23 -25.90 -1.71
CA THR A 86 -16.93 -24.74 -2.21
C THR A 86 -16.47 -23.52 -1.43
N TRP A 87 -15.99 -22.51 -2.14
CA TRP A 87 -15.76 -21.21 -1.54
C TRP A 87 -17.06 -20.42 -1.44
N ARG A 88 -17.33 -19.87 -0.26
CA ARG A 88 -18.53 -19.09 0.03
C ARG A 88 -18.15 -17.63 0.29
N LYS A 89 -18.58 -16.76 -0.62
CA LYS A 89 -18.42 -15.31 -0.49
C LYS A 89 -19.23 -14.78 0.69
N LEU A 90 -18.62 -13.85 1.45
CA LEU A 90 -19.27 -13.10 2.51
C LEU A 90 -19.67 -11.70 2.04
N ALA A 91 -20.76 -11.19 2.62
CA ALA A 91 -21.07 -9.77 2.55
C ALA A 91 -20.20 -9.06 3.58
N ILE A 92 -19.19 -8.41 3.09
CA ILE A 92 -18.18 -7.70 3.89
C ILE A 92 -18.42 -6.19 3.84
N ARG A 93 -17.85 -5.47 4.82
CA ARG A 93 -17.91 -4.01 4.90
C ARG A 93 -17.26 -3.37 3.69
N PRO A 94 -17.89 -2.34 3.07
CA PRO A 94 -17.25 -1.60 1.98
C PRO A 94 -16.00 -0.87 2.44
N PHE A 95 -14.95 -0.88 1.60
CA PHE A 95 -13.77 -0.05 1.73
C PHE A 95 -13.76 0.94 0.57
N LEU A 96 -13.68 2.22 0.88
CA LEU A 96 -13.60 3.31 -0.09
C LEU A 96 -12.23 3.98 0.03
N ASP A 97 -11.39 3.78 -0.96
CA ASP A 97 -10.06 4.38 -1.04
C ASP A 97 -10.09 5.51 -2.07
N LEU A 98 -10.21 6.74 -1.58
CA LEU A 98 -10.40 7.94 -2.37
C LEU A 98 -9.10 8.71 -2.46
N THR A 99 -8.87 9.40 -3.58
CA THR A 99 -7.68 10.21 -3.78
C THR A 99 -8.07 11.55 -4.35
N VAL A 100 -7.52 12.63 -3.78
CA VAL A 100 -7.68 13.99 -4.27
C VAL A 100 -6.32 14.66 -4.36
N MET A 101 -6.10 15.38 -5.46
CA MET A 101 -4.91 16.19 -5.70
C MET A 101 -5.32 17.65 -5.68
N LEU A 102 -4.74 18.42 -4.77
CA LEU A 102 -4.96 19.86 -4.66
C LEU A 102 -3.88 20.60 -5.46
N GLU A 103 -4.34 21.51 -6.33
CA GLU A 103 -3.49 22.43 -7.07
C GLU A 103 -3.57 23.84 -6.41
N LYS A 104 -2.59 24.70 -6.71
CA LYS A 104 -2.34 25.97 -6.01
C LYS A 104 -3.55 26.89 -5.87
N ASP A 105 -4.42 26.94 -6.87
CA ASP A 105 -5.57 27.85 -6.93
C ASP A 105 -6.91 27.15 -6.65
N ASP A 106 -6.87 25.89 -6.16
CA ASP A 106 -8.08 25.14 -5.89
C ASP A 106 -8.85 25.71 -4.67
N PRO A 107 -10.18 25.73 -4.73
CA PRO A 107 -11.00 25.92 -3.56
C PRO A 107 -10.92 24.68 -2.67
N VAL A 108 -9.94 24.65 -1.76
CA VAL A 108 -9.52 23.46 -0.99
C VAL A 108 -10.69 22.76 -0.32
N ARG A 109 -11.51 23.51 0.45
CA ARG A 109 -12.63 22.95 1.19
C ARG A 109 -13.66 22.29 0.26
N GLU A 110 -14.07 23.01 -0.79
CA GLU A 110 -15.09 22.54 -1.73
C GLU A 110 -14.61 21.31 -2.50
N LYS A 111 -13.35 21.32 -2.94
CA LYS A 111 -12.75 20.20 -3.68
C LYS A 111 -12.60 18.96 -2.81
N LEU A 112 -12.22 19.10 -1.56
CA LEU A 112 -12.14 18.01 -0.61
C LEU A 112 -13.52 17.42 -0.30
N LEU A 113 -14.52 18.26 -0.05
CA LEU A 113 -15.89 17.80 0.18
C LEU A 113 -16.46 17.11 -1.08
N ALA A 114 -16.20 17.64 -2.26
CA ALA A 114 -16.64 17.04 -3.52
C ALA A 114 -15.96 15.67 -3.83
N ALA A 115 -14.78 15.43 -3.27
CA ALA A 115 -14.09 14.14 -3.42
C ALA A 115 -14.74 13.00 -2.61
N LEU A 116 -15.53 13.33 -1.58
CA LEU A 116 -16.29 12.36 -0.81
C LEU A 116 -17.60 12.04 -1.55
N PRO A 117 -18.00 10.75 -1.64
CA PRO A 117 -19.29 10.35 -2.17
C PRO A 117 -20.47 10.94 -1.36
N GLU A 118 -21.67 10.67 -1.83
CA GLU A 118 -22.89 10.97 -1.05
C GLU A 118 -22.88 10.15 0.26
N GLU A 119 -23.48 10.72 1.31
CA GLU A 119 -23.44 10.14 2.67
C GLU A 119 -23.90 8.69 2.73
N GLU A 120 -24.99 8.36 2.00
CA GLU A 120 -25.52 6.99 1.96
C GLU A 120 -24.56 5.98 1.32
N ALA A 121 -23.73 6.41 0.38
CA ALA A 121 -22.70 5.55 -0.24
C ALA A 121 -21.55 5.24 0.72
N MET A 122 -21.39 6.04 1.75
CA MET A 122 -20.39 5.84 2.81
C MET A 122 -20.96 5.07 4.03
N ARG A 123 -22.26 4.77 4.04
CA ARG A 123 -22.88 4.09 5.19
C ARG A 123 -22.18 2.78 5.52
N ASP A 124 -21.79 2.62 6.78
CA ASP A 124 -21.06 1.46 7.31
C ASP A 124 -19.71 1.14 6.60
N ALA A 125 -19.25 2.01 5.69
CA ALA A 125 -17.98 1.83 5.00
C ALA A 125 -16.78 2.24 5.87
N ILE A 126 -15.62 1.67 5.58
CA ILE A 126 -14.33 2.21 6.01
C ILE A 126 -13.81 3.08 4.86
N VAL A 127 -13.67 4.37 5.12
CA VAL A 127 -13.34 5.38 4.11
C VAL A 127 -11.96 5.97 4.40
N ARG A 128 -11.08 5.96 3.39
CA ARG A 128 -9.82 6.68 3.42
C ARG A 128 -9.79 7.73 2.32
N LEU A 129 -9.46 8.97 2.68
CA LEU A 129 -9.22 10.07 1.75
C LEU A 129 -7.73 10.40 1.74
N ASN A 130 -7.06 10.05 0.65
CA ASN A 130 -5.66 10.42 0.40
C ASN A 130 -5.63 11.81 -0.21
N ILE A 131 -5.00 12.76 0.48
CA ILE A 131 -4.94 14.17 0.08
C ILE A 131 -3.50 14.50 -0.30
N PHE A 132 -3.25 14.80 -1.57
CA PHE A 132 -1.97 15.29 -2.08
C PHE A 132 -2.07 16.80 -2.25
N TYR A 133 -1.21 17.56 -1.60
CA TYR A 133 -1.31 19.02 -1.52
C TYR A 133 0.06 19.67 -1.36
N SER A 134 0.17 20.98 -1.69
CA SER A 134 1.36 21.78 -1.37
C SER A 134 1.33 22.20 0.10
N SER A 135 2.47 22.20 0.79
CA SER A 135 2.57 22.42 2.24
C SER A 135 1.94 23.73 2.73
N ASP A 136 1.82 24.76 1.88
CA ASP A 136 1.16 26.03 2.17
C ASP A 136 -0.37 25.92 2.29
N MET A 137 -0.96 24.83 1.79
CA MET A 137 -2.41 24.58 1.84
C MET A 137 -2.85 23.82 3.10
N GLU A 138 -1.94 23.31 3.91
CA GLU A 138 -2.26 22.43 5.05
C GLU A 138 -3.27 23.05 6.01
N ALA A 139 -3.12 24.34 6.32
CA ALA A 139 -4.01 25.08 7.21
C ALA A 139 -5.44 25.24 6.67
N GLN A 140 -5.67 25.01 5.38
CA GLN A 140 -6.98 25.13 4.74
C GLN A 140 -7.76 23.81 4.76
N ILE A 141 -7.13 22.69 5.16
CA ILE A 141 -7.77 21.38 5.24
C ILE A 141 -8.65 21.31 6.48
N ASP A 142 -9.96 21.46 6.28
CA ASP A 142 -10.97 21.37 7.33
C ASP A 142 -11.38 19.92 7.57
N GLU A 143 -10.65 19.25 8.46
CA GLU A 143 -10.94 17.85 8.81
C GLU A 143 -12.30 17.70 9.52
N GLY A 144 -12.76 18.71 10.24
CA GLY A 144 -14.07 18.70 10.90
C GLY A 144 -15.20 18.60 9.89
N ALA A 145 -15.18 19.41 8.84
CA ALA A 145 -16.17 19.36 7.77
C ALA A 145 -16.15 18.03 7.00
N LEU A 146 -14.96 17.43 6.80
CA LEU A 146 -14.83 16.13 6.17
C LEU A 146 -15.44 15.01 7.02
N ARG A 147 -15.19 15.00 8.32
CA ARG A 147 -15.78 14.05 9.27
C ARG A 147 -17.30 14.23 9.38
N GLU A 148 -17.79 15.44 9.34
CA GLU A 148 -19.22 15.73 9.34
C GLU A 148 -19.89 15.13 8.09
N LYS A 149 -19.32 15.33 6.90
CA LYS A 149 -19.84 14.73 5.67
C LYS A 149 -19.77 13.20 5.67
N ALA A 150 -18.73 12.63 6.28
CA ALA A 150 -18.53 11.19 6.37
C ALA A 150 -19.16 10.55 7.62
N HIS A 151 -20.11 11.21 8.30
CA HIS A 151 -20.63 10.78 9.61
C HIS A 151 -21.34 9.42 9.58
N LEU A 152 -21.83 8.95 8.43
CA LEU A 152 -22.42 7.63 8.26
C LEU A 152 -21.39 6.52 8.03
N ALA A 153 -20.13 6.86 7.78
CA ALA A 153 -19.07 5.88 7.65
C ALA A 153 -18.82 5.18 9.00
N PHE A 154 -18.47 3.90 8.96
CA PHE A 154 -18.04 3.17 10.15
C PHE A 154 -16.72 3.72 10.69
N ASP A 155 -15.79 4.03 9.78
CA ASP A 155 -14.53 4.70 10.08
C ASP A 155 -14.15 5.61 8.92
N PHE A 156 -13.65 6.82 9.25
CA PHE A 156 -13.17 7.78 8.28
C PHE A 156 -11.78 8.26 8.65
N ARG A 157 -10.84 8.14 7.69
CA ARG A 157 -9.44 8.55 7.85
C ARG A 157 -9.00 9.44 6.72
N THR A 158 -8.23 10.46 7.06
CA THR A 158 -7.46 11.25 6.10
C THR A 158 -6.00 10.76 6.10
N SER A 159 -5.44 10.58 4.92
CA SER A 159 -4.01 10.34 4.71
C SER A 159 -3.42 11.55 3.99
N ARG A 160 -2.59 12.32 4.68
CA ARG A 160 -2.04 13.59 4.20
C ARG A 160 -0.68 13.38 3.57
N HIS A 161 -0.53 13.80 2.32
CA HIS A 161 0.68 13.69 1.52
C HIS A 161 1.12 15.07 1.06
N PRO A 162 1.84 15.84 1.92
CA PRO A 162 2.37 17.11 1.50
C PRO A 162 3.40 16.89 0.39
N ARG A 163 3.19 17.53 -0.75
CA ARG A 163 4.19 17.59 -1.81
C ARG A 163 5.20 18.65 -1.39
N SER A 164 6.41 18.23 -1.10
CA SER A 164 7.49 19.20 -0.93
C SER A 164 7.78 19.83 -2.30
N ASP A 165 7.93 21.14 -2.35
CA ASP A 165 8.37 21.88 -3.54
C ASP A 165 9.80 21.53 -3.98
N ILE A 166 10.37 20.47 -3.44
CA ILE A 166 11.71 19.97 -3.82
C ILE A 166 11.77 19.68 -5.32
N ARG A 167 10.71 19.10 -5.91
CA ARG A 167 10.64 18.90 -7.37
C ARG A 167 10.50 20.21 -8.13
N ALA A 168 9.71 21.16 -7.64
CA ALA A 168 9.64 22.50 -8.23
C ALA A 168 10.96 23.27 -8.09
N ARG A 169 11.69 23.04 -7.00
CA ARG A 169 13.01 23.64 -6.75
C ARG A 169 14.14 22.97 -7.55
N LEU A 170 13.98 21.68 -7.92
CA LEU A 170 14.92 20.95 -8.77
C LEU A 170 14.66 21.15 -10.29
N GLY A 171 13.58 21.85 -10.68
CA GLY A 171 13.17 22.07 -12.07
C GLY A 171 12.41 20.89 -12.69
N GLU A 172 11.38 21.19 -13.48
CA GLU A 172 10.53 20.21 -14.21
C GLU A 172 11.26 19.58 -15.41
N SER A 173 12.56 19.39 -15.39
CA SER A 173 13.24 18.85 -16.54
C SER A 173 13.45 17.34 -16.44
N SER A 174 13.16 16.64 -17.51
CA SER A 174 13.54 15.23 -17.78
C SER A 174 15.06 14.97 -17.63
N GLU A 175 15.83 15.99 -17.33
CA GLU A 175 17.27 15.93 -17.05
C GLU A 175 17.58 15.47 -15.63
N THR A 176 16.63 15.50 -14.68
CA THR A 176 16.84 15.12 -13.27
C THR A 176 17.17 13.62 -13.13
N GLU A 177 16.64 12.79 -14.05
CA GLU A 177 16.91 11.33 -14.04
C GLU A 177 18.35 10.95 -14.46
N ARG A 178 19.12 11.90 -14.99
CA ARG A 178 20.50 11.67 -15.46
C ARG A 178 21.55 12.38 -14.61
N LYS A 179 21.15 13.07 -13.57
CA LYS A 179 22.06 13.84 -12.69
C LYS A 179 22.60 12.98 -11.55
N THR A 180 23.85 13.22 -11.21
CA THR A 180 24.45 12.58 -10.04
C THR A 180 23.82 13.12 -8.75
N PRO A 181 23.88 12.37 -7.63
CA PRO A 181 23.41 12.85 -6.32
C PRO A 181 24.03 14.21 -5.95
N GLU A 182 25.28 14.43 -6.30
CA GLU A 182 26.00 15.67 -6.06
C GLU A 182 25.42 16.85 -6.86
N GLU A 183 25.11 16.66 -8.13
CA GLU A 183 24.47 17.69 -8.96
C GLU A 183 23.07 18.05 -8.45
N LEU A 184 22.33 17.06 -7.94
CA LEU A 184 21.01 17.29 -7.36
C LEU A 184 21.12 18.11 -6.05
N LEU A 185 22.09 17.81 -5.21
CA LEU A 185 22.36 18.57 -3.98
C LEU A 185 22.79 20.01 -4.28
N ARG A 186 23.67 20.23 -5.27
CA ARG A 186 24.05 21.57 -5.71
C ARG A 186 22.85 22.39 -6.16
N MET A 187 21.99 21.81 -6.97
CA MET A 187 20.75 22.46 -7.41
C MET A 187 19.82 22.80 -6.26
N TYR A 188 19.68 21.88 -5.32
CA TYR A 188 18.84 22.07 -4.14
C TYR A 188 19.30 23.25 -3.28
N TRP A 189 20.58 23.31 -2.90
CA TRP A 189 21.12 24.36 -2.06
C TRP A 189 21.22 25.72 -2.78
N THR A 190 21.52 25.72 -4.09
CA THR A 190 21.47 26.95 -4.89
C THR A 190 20.08 27.57 -4.87
N ASN A 191 19.02 26.76 -4.94
CA ASN A 191 17.63 27.23 -4.88
C ASN A 191 17.19 27.67 -3.48
N LEU A 192 17.87 27.20 -2.42
CA LEU A 192 17.64 27.66 -1.04
C LEU A 192 18.34 28.98 -0.71
N HIS A 193 19.11 29.55 -1.66
CA HIS A 193 19.89 30.80 -1.46
C HIS A 193 20.92 30.69 -0.33
N GLU A 194 21.47 29.50 -0.10
CA GLU A 194 22.55 29.28 0.85
C GLU A 194 23.85 29.92 0.38
N ASP A 195 24.71 30.30 1.35
CA ASP A 195 26.03 30.89 1.05
C ASP A 195 26.88 29.90 0.23
N PRO A 196 27.56 30.32 -0.86
CA PRO A 196 28.36 29.44 -1.68
C PRO A 196 29.46 28.68 -0.90
N GLN A 197 29.98 29.24 0.18
CA GLN A 197 30.99 28.59 1.03
C GLN A 197 30.37 27.48 1.88
N GLU A 198 29.15 27.70 2.38
CA GLU A 198 28.40 26.68 3.11
C GLU A 198 27.95 25.54 2.18
N GLN A 199 27.55 25.86 0.94
CA GLN A 199 27.22 24.86 -0.07
C GLN A 199 28.35 23.88 -0.34
N GLU A 200 29.58 24.40 -0.52
CA GLU A 200 30.75 23.56 -0.79
C GLU A 200 31.08 22.64 0.39
N ALA A 201 31.00 23.13 1.63
CA ALA A 201 31.21 22.32 2.83
C ALA A 201 30.16 21.21 2.98
N LEU A 202 28.88 21.50 2.65
CA LEU A 202 27.81 20.52 2.69
C LEU A 202 27.96 19.46 1.60
N ILE A 203 28.47 19.82 0.42
CA ILE A 203 28.74 18.88 -0.67
C ILE A 203 29.90 17.93 -0.29
N GLU A 204 30.98 18.45 0.28
CA GLU A 204 32.08 17.60 0.76
C GLU A 204 31.63 16.61 1.82
N LEU A 205 30.75 17.03 2.75
CA LEU A 205 30.18 16.16 3.76
C LEU A 205 29.29 15.06 3.14
N ALA A 206 28.47 15.44 2.17
CA ALA A 206 27.60 14.48 1.46
C ALA A 206 28.40 13.44 0.67
N GLN A 207 29.49 13.85 0.02
CA GLN A 207 30.40 12.92 -0.67
C GLN A 207 31.07 11.93 0.29
N GLN A 208 31.46 12.36 1.49
CA GLN A 208 32.04 11.48 2.51
C GLN A 208 30.99 10.42 2.96
N ILE A 209 29.75 10.83 3.15
CA ILE A 209 28.65 9.90 3.53
C ILE A 209 28.38 8.90 2.41
N LEU A 210 28.23 9.36 1.17
CA LEU A 210 27.93 8.49 0.02
C LEU A 210 29.06 7.49 -0.27
N SER A 211 30.33 7.89 -0.05
CA SER A 211 31.48 6.99 -0.22
C SER A 211 31.57 5.94 0.90
N SER A 212 31.24 6.30 2.15
CA SER A 212 31.24 5.34 3.25
C SER A 212 30.15 4.27 3.13
N GLU A 213 28.96 4.63 2.62
CA GLU A 213 27.89 3.66 2.36
C GLU A 213 28.20 2.71 1.19
N ALA A 214 28.96 3.17 0.19
CA ALA A 214 29.40 2.33 -0.92
C ALA A 214 30.40 1.25 -0.47
N ASP A 215 31.32 1.59 0.42
CA ASP A 215 32.30 0.64 0.97
C ASP A 215 31.66 -0.39 1.94
N GLU A 216 30.56 -0.06 2.61
CA GLU A 216 29.82 -1.00 3.47
C GLU A 216 28.92 -1.95 2.67
N ALA A 217 28.54 -1.60 1.45
CA ALA A 217 27.71 -2.44 0.59
C ALA A 217 28.50 -3.50 -0.20
N GLU A 218 29.83 -3.36 -0.31
CA GLU A 218 30.73 -4.30 -0.99
C GLU A 218 31.41 -5.33 -0.04
N ASN A 219 31.21 -5.27 1.27
CA ASN A 219 31.69 -6.21 2.27
C ASN A 219 30.54 -7.07 2.85
#